data_324616a5cbb31493162f2ebe7ce6cab1
#
_entry.id   324616a5cbb31493162f2ebe7ce6cab1
#
_cell.length_a   1.000
_cell.length_b   1.000
_cell.length_c   1.000
_cell.angle_alpha   90.00
_cell.angle_beta   90.00
_cell.angle_gamma   90.00
#
_symmetry.space_group_name_H-M   'P 1'
#
loop_
_entity.id
_entity.type
_entity.pdbx_description
1 polymer ?
#
loop_
_entity_poly.entity_id
_entity_poly.type
_entity_poly.pdbx_seq_one_letter_code
_entity_poly.pdbx_strand_id
1 'polypeptide(L)'
;NFSPIYKGLCGMSGGRVEGKVIYETQSTHKLLAAFSQASMIHVKGDINEETFNEAYMMHTSTSPHYGIVASTETAAAMMKGNAGKRLINGSIERAIRFRKEIKRLNSESEGWFFDVWQPEGIDEAKCWPLDSKDSWHGFKDIDNDHMYLDPIKVTLLTPGMQKDGSMADTGIPASIVSKYLDEHGIIVEKTGPYNLLFLFSIGIDKTKALSLLRALTEFKRSYDLNLRVKNMLPSLYREDPEFYENMRIQDLAQGIHALIQHHNLPDLMYRAFEVLPTMVMNPHAAFQKELRGQTEEVYLEEMIGKVNAN
;
A
#
# COMPACT_ATOMS: atom_id res chain seq x y z
N ASN A 1 -5.57 1.18 25.27
CA ASN A 1 -4.20 1.19 24.74
C ASN A 1 -4.29 1.28 23.23
N PHE A 2 -4.32 2.50 22.72
CA PHE A 2 -4.16 2.74 21.31
C PHE A 2 -2.80 2.24 20.85
N SER A 3 -2.76 1.75 19.60
CA SER A 3 -1.56 1.29 18.91
C SER A 3 -0.34 2.15 19.25
N PRO A 4 0.85 1.54 19.40
CA PRO A 4 2.11 2.28 19.51
C PRO A 4 2.30 3.34 18.42
N ILE A 5 1.72 3.14 17.23
CA ILE A 5 1.70 4.14 16.15
C ILE A 5 1.01 5.43 16.61
N TYR A 6 -0.12 5.33 17.32
CA TYR A 6 -0.78 6.50 17.89
C TYR A 6 0.01 7.13 19.04
N LYS A 7 0.78 6.34 19.79
CA LYS A 7 1.72 6.83 20.78
C LYS A 7 2.99 7.40 20.14
N GLY A 8 3.43 6.90 19.00
CA GLY A 8 4.57 7.41 18.23
C GLY A 8 4.24 8.73 17.51
N LEU A 9 3.12 8.78 16.78
CA LEU A 9 2.61 10.01 16.13
C LEU A 9 2.05 11.00 17.14
N CYS A 10 1.42 10.50 18.20
CA CYS A 10 1.03 11.23 19.36
C CYS A 10 2.03 11.08 20.51
N GLY A 11 3.24 10.79 20.26
CA GLY A 11 4.40 10.69 21.20
C GLY A 11 4.54 11.79 22.27
N MET A 12 3.69 12.31 22.39
CA MET A 12 3.00 13.45 22.86
C MET A 12 2.11 13.14 24.04
N SER A 13 2.16 11.96 24.60
CA SER A 13 1.69 11.71 25.93
C SER A 13 2.65 12.39 26.90
N GLY A 14 2.42 13.68 27.12
CA GLY A 14 2.87 14.38 28.31
C GLY A 14 4.13 15.24 28.24
N GLY A 15 4.94 15.19 27.22
CA GLY A 15 6.05 16.15 27.06
C GLY A 15 5.56 17.41 26.34
N ARG A 16 5.43 18.54 27.02
CA ARG A 16 5.48 19.85 26.36
C ARG A 16 6.83 19.95 25.67
N VAL A 17 6.84 19.90 24.36
CA VAL A 17 8.01 20.34 23.58
C VAL A 17 7.82 21.88 23.50
N GLU A 18 8.41 22.61 24.42
CA GLU A 18 8.34 24.06 24.43
C GLU A 18 8.85 24.59 23.08
N GLY A 19 8.08 25.49 22.49
CA GLY A 19 8.46 26.24 21.30
C GLY A 19 8.29 25.48 19.95
N LYS A 20 7.72 24.28 19.92
CA LYS A 20 7.45 23.56 18.66
C LYS A 20 5.96 23.47 18.38
N VAL A 21 5.61 23.75 17.13
CA VAL A 21 4.26 23.53 16.59
C VAL A 21 4.30 22.29 15.69
N ILE A 22 3.32 21.43 15.88
CA ILE A 22 3.18 20.19 15.09
C ILE A 22 1.87 20.25 14.34
N TYR A 23 1.96 20.03 13.04
CA TYR A 23 0.82 19.88 12.14
C TYR A 23 0.77 18.44 11.65
N GLU A 24 -0.42 17.84 11.69
CA GLU A 24 -0.68 16.50 11.15
C GLU A 24 -1.90 16.56 10.24
N THR A 25 -1.76 16.09 9.00
CA THR A 25 -2.86 15.93 8.06
C THR A 25 -3.26 14.46 7.97
N GLN A 26 -4.57 14.18 8.04
CA GLN A 26 -5.11 12.84 7.98
C GLN A 26 -6.15 12.71 6.87
N SER A 27 -6.00 11.68 6.04
CA SER A 27 -7.02 11.28 5.07
C SER A 27 -8.06 10.41 5.76
N THR A 28 -9.08 11.03 6.34
CA THR A 28 -10.12 10.36 7.13
C THR A 28 -10.88 9.31 6.31
N HIS A 29 -11.01 9.53 5.00
CA HIS A 29 -11.70 8.62 4.08
C HIS A 29 -10.96 7.31 3.79
N LYS A 30 -9.67 7.18 4.13
CA LYS A 30 -8.89 5.97 3.82
C LYS A 30 -9.03 4.87 4.87
N LEU A 31 -8.82 5.19 6.13
CA LEU A 31 -8.86 4.22 7.23
C LEU A 31 -10.16 4.25 8.03
N LEU A 32 -10.78 5.41 8.10
CA LEU A 32 -12.05 5.62 8.79
C LEU A 32 -13.22 5.61 7.80
N ALA A 33 -14.44 5.55 8.31
CA ALA A 33 -15.63 5.43 7.49
C ALA A 33 -16.18 6.78 6.96
N ALA A 34 -15.28 7.72 6.63
CA ALA A 34 -15.68 8.98 6.03
C ALA A 34 -15.80 8.88 4.50
N PHE A 35 -16.57 9.79 3.90
CA PHE A 35 -16.70 9.86 2.44
C PHE A 35 -15.39 10.25 1.77
N SER A 36 -15.23 9.89 0.51
CA SER A 36 -14.06 10.28 -0.30
C SER A 36 -13.82 11.79 -0.20
N GLN A 37 -12.56 12.19 -0.21
CA GLN A 37 -12.06 13.57 -0.01
C GLN A 37 -12.11 14.09 1.43
N ALA A 38 -12.72 13.37 2.38
CA ALA A 38 -12.69 13.77 3.78
C ALA A 38 -11.26 13.73 4.36
N SER A 39 -10.83 14.84 4.94
CA SER A 39 -9.54 14.97 5.61
C SER A 39 -9.65 15.83 6.84
N MET A 40 -8.65 15.73 7.71
CA MET A 40 -8.53 16.54 8.93
C MET A 40 -7.12 17.07 9.06
N ILE A 41 -6.99 18.25 9.66
CA ILE A 41 -5.72 18.80 10.10
C ILE A 41 -5.76 18.91 11.61
N HIS A 42 -4.79 18.28 12.27
CA HIS A 42 -4.58 18.41 13.70
C HIS A 42 -3.40 19.33 13.96
N VAL A 43 -3.57 20.22 14.91
CA VAL A 43 -2.52 21.18 15.31
C VAL A 43 -2.27 21.05 16.79
N LYS A 44 -1.01 20.99 17.19
CA LYS A 44 -0.58 21.00 18.58
C LYS A 44 0.54 22.02 18.77
N GLY A 45 0.41 22.89 19.76
CA GLY A 45 1.34 23.97 20.09
C GLY A 45 0.67 25.33 20.03
N ASP A 46 1.45 26.37 20.31
CA ASP A 46 0.98 27.75 20.24
C ASP A 46 1.08 28.23 18.79
N ILE A 47 -0.06 28.48 18.17
CA ILE A 47 -0.15 28.99 16.80
C ILE A 47 -0.87 30.33 16.79
N ASN A 48 -0.56 31.16 15.81
CA ASN A 48 -1.40 32.29 15.48
C ASN A 48 -2.62 31.74 14.70
N GLU A 49 -3.77 31.65 15.38
CA GLU A 49 -5.00 31.07 14.80
C GLU A 49 -5.51 31.86 13.59
N GLU A 50 -5.34 33.19 13.60
CA GLU A 50 -5.76 34.08 12.51
C GLU A 50 -4.93 33.79 11.25
N THR A 51 -3.61 33.76 11.36
CA THR A 51 -2.71 33.44 10.24
C THR A 51 -2.94 32.00 9.72
N PHE A 52 -3.16 31.05 10.64
CA PHE A 52 -3.49 29.67 10.24
C PHE A 52 -4.81 29.61 9.48
N ASN A 53 -5.84 30.31 9.97
CA ASN A 53 -7.14 30.34 9.33
C ASN A 53 -7.11 31.01 7.94
N GLU A 54 -6.37 32.08 7.78
CA GLU A 54 -6.15 32.72 6.48
C GLU A 54 -5.47 31.76 5.49
N ALA A 55 -4.39 31.11 5.91
CA ALA A 55 -3.70 30.11 5.08
C ALA A 55 -4.62 28.92 4.74
N TYR A 56 -5.40 28.44 5.71
CA TYR A 56 -6.38 27.39 5.50
C TYR A 56 -7.43 27.79 4.47
N MET A 57 -8.00 28.98 4.59
CA MET A 57 -9.04 29.50 3.67
C MET A 57 -8.52 29.71 2.25
N MET A 58 -7.23 30.06 2.08
CA MET A 58 -6.62 30.18 0.75
C MET A 58 -6.51 28.83 0.00
N HIS A 59 -6.45 27.70 0.72
CA HIS A 59 -6.18 26.38 0.15
C HIS A 59 -7.38 25.44 0.22
N THR A 60 -8.48 25.85 0.83
CA THR A 60 -9.69 25.04 0.96
C THR A 60 -10.86 25.66 0.21
N SER A 61 -11.91 24.87 -0.02
CA SER A 61 -13.14 25.37 -0.60
C SER A 61 -13.87 26.28 0.38
N THR A 62 -14.34 27.42 -0.10
CA THR A 62 -15.27 28.32 0.64
C THR A 62 -16.71 27.80 0.65
N SER A 63 -16.98 26.74 -0.15
CA SER A 63 -18.28 26.07 -0.24
C SER A 63 -18.15 24.61 0.21
N PRO A 64 -18.06 24.34 1.53
CA PRO A 64 -17.85 23.01 2.05
C PRO A 64 -19.03 22.09 1.71
N HIS A 65 -18.73 20.87 1.28
CA HIS A 65 -19.72 19.85 1.06
C HIS A 65 -20.16 19.25 2.43
N TYR A 66 -21.31 19.65 2.93
CA TYR A 66 -21.79 19.26 4.27
C TYR A 66 -21.87 17.73 4.47
N GLY A 67 -22.15 16.96 3.41
CA GLY A 67 -22.13 15.50 3.47
C GLY A 67 -20.73 14.94 3.82
N ILE A 68 -19.66 15.54 3.29
CA ILE A 68 -18.28 15.16 3.61
C ILE A 68 -17.97 15.54 5.07
N VAL A 69 -18.31 16.76 5.49
CA VAL A 69 -18.11 17.22 6.88
C VAL A 69 -18.87 16.31 7.85
N ALA A 70 -20.14 16.03 7.60
CA ALA A 70 -20.97 15.15 8.43
C ALA A 70 -20.40 13.72 8.47
N SER A 71 -19.84 13.21 7.37
CA SER A 71 -19.19 11.90 7.35
C SER A 71 -17.94 11.85 8.20
N THR A 72 -17.17 12.94 8.26
CA THR A 72 -16.00 13.07 9.12
C THR A 72 -16.38 13.06 10.60
N GLU A 73 -17.42 13.80 10.98
CA GLU A 73 -17.97 13.80 12.34
C GLU A 73 -18.50 12.41 12.72
N THR A 74 -19.23 11.77 11.81
CA THR A 74 -19.72 10.38 12.02
C THR A 74 -18.55 9.42 12.23
N ALA A 75 -17.49 9.49 11.43
CA ALA A 75 -16.31 8.67 11.57
C ALA A 75 -15.61 8.91 12.94
N ALA A 76 -15.51 10.16 13.37
CA ALA A 76 -14.98 10.52 14.69
C ALA A 76 -15.85 9.93 15.82
N ALA A 77 -17.17 10.02 15.70
CA ALA A 77 -18.12 9.46 16.66
C ALA A 77 -18.01 7.92 16.74
N MET A 78 -17.85 7.23 15.60
CA MET A 78 -17.61 5.78 15.56
C MET A 78 -16.34 5.35 16.30
N MET A 79 -15.30 6.19 16.28
CA MET A 79 -14.02 5.90 16.95
C MET A 79 -14.06 6.20 18.45
N LYS A 80 -15.11 6.83 18.96
CA LYS A 80 -15.21 7.24 20.35
C LYS A 80 -15.47 6.07 21.29
N GLY A 81 -14.74 6.06 22.43
CA GLY A 81 -14.99 5.13 23.53
C GLY A 81 -14.79 3.66 23.21
N ASN A 82 -15.59 2.78 23.82
CA ASN A 82 -15.46 1.33 23.68
C ASN A 82 -15.87 0.82 22.29
N ALA A 83 -16.72 1.53 21.56
CA ALA A 83 -17.10 1.14 20.20
C ALA A 83 -15.91 1.24 19.26
N GLY A 84 -15.22 2.38 19.26
CA GLY A 84 -14.01 2.57 18.46
C GLY A 84 -12.90 1.59 18.82
N LYS A 85 -12.68 1.33 20.11
CA LYS A 85 -11.71 0.32 20.55
C LYS A 85 -12.03 -1.07 19.98
N ARG A 86 -13.30 -1.48 19.97
CA ARG A 86 -13.70 -2.78 19.40
C ARG A 86 -13.47 -2.83 17.88
N LEU A 87 -13.77 -1.76 17.18
CA LEU A 87 -13.55 -1.68 15.72
C LEU A 87 -12.07 -1.84 15.37
N ILE A 88 -11.20 -1.07 16.02
CA ILE A 88 -9.75 -1.10 15.77
C ILE A 88 -9.15 -2.44 16.21
N ASN A 89 -9.43 -2.91 17.43
CA ASN A 89 -8.91 -4.18 17.90
C ASN A 89 -9.38 -5.34 17.01
N GLY A 90 -10.66 -5.34 16.60
CA GLY A 90 -11.18 -6.34 15.69
C GLY A 90 -10.48 -6.34 14.31
N SER A 91 -10.07 -5.18 13.79
CA SER A 91 -9.26 -5.10 12.57
C SER A 91 -7.86 -5.68 12.77
N ILE A 92 -7.21 -5.32 13.87
CA ILE A 92 -5.87 -5.84 14.23
C ILE A 92 -5.94 -7.37 14.41
N GLU A 93 -6.91 -7.87 15.17
CA GLU A 93 -7.07 -9.31 15.40
C GLU A 93 -7.31 -10.10 14.10
N ARG A 94 -8.12 -9.58 13.19
CA ARG A 94 -8.35 -10.21 11.87
C ARG A 94 -7.08 -10.23 11.02
N ALA A 95 -6.34 -9.13 10.97
CA ALA A 95 -5.08 -9.05 10.24
C ALA A 95 -4.03 -10.02 10.81
N ILE A 96 -3.87 -10.06 12.13
CA ILE A 96 -2.95 -10.98 12.80
C ILE A 96 -3.36 -12.43 12.56
N ARG A 97 -4.66 -12.76 12.66
CA ARG A 97 -5.16 -14.11 12.37
C ARG A 97 -4.87 -14.52 10.93
N PHE A 98 -5.10 -13.63 9.95
CA PHE A 98 -4.78 -13.90 8.55
C PHE A 98 -3.27 -14.15 8.36
N ARG A 99 -2.42 -13.32 8.94
CA ARG A 99 -0.96 -13.49 8.90
C ARG A 99 -0.51 -14.83 9.47
N LYS A 100 -1.05 -15.20 10.62
CA LYS A 100 -0.78 -16.50 11.26
C LYS A 100 -1.24 -17.67 10.40
N GLU A 101 -2.38 -17.55 9.73
CA GLU A 101 -2.88 -18.59 8.84
C GLU A 101 -2.00 -18.78 7.62
N ILE A 102 -1.51 -17.70 6.99
CA ILE A 102 -0.53 -17.80 5.90
C ILE A 102 0.76 -18.48 6.37
N LYS A 103 1.28 -18.11 7.55
CA LYS A 103 2.46 -18.77 8.13
C LYS A 103 2.22 -20.25 8.42
N ARG A 104 1.06 -20.61 8.96
CA ARG A 104 0.68 -22.00 9.21
C ARG A 104 0.64 -22.80 7.90
N LEU A 105 0.01 -22.27 6.87
CA LEU A 105 -0.02 -22.91 5.54
C LEU A 105 1.38 -23.09 4.97
N ASN A 106 2.25 -22.10 5.13
CA ASN A 106 3.64 -22.16 4.66
C ASN A 106 4.46 -23.25 5.38
N SER A 107 4.18 -23.52 6.66
CA SER A 107 4.88 -24.54 7.44
C SER A 107 4.29 -25.96 7.31
N GLU A 108 2.98 -26.08 7.09
CA GLU A 108 2.27 -27.36 7.16
C GLU A 108 1.88 -27.92 5.77
N SER A 109 1.83 -27.06 4.73
CA SER A 109 1.37 -27.46 3.39
C SER A 109 2.55 -27.57 2.44
N GLU A 110 2.77 -28.77 1.91
CA GLU A 110 3.81 -28.98 0.91
C GLU A 110 3.58 -28.11 -0.32
N GLY A 111 4.66 -27.45 -0.77
CA GLY A 111 4.64 -26.57 -1.96
C GLY A 111 3.90 -25.24 -1.79
N TRP A 112 3.42 -24.90 -0.60
CA TRP A 112 2.89 -23.55 -0.37
C TRP A 112 3.98 -22.51 -0.55
N PHE A 113 3.69 -21.40 -1.22
CA PHE A 113 4.71 -20.43 -1.62
C PHE A 113 4.42 -18.99 -1.20
N PHE A 114 3.21 -18.67 -0.71
CA PHE A 114 2.97 -17.34 -0.15
C PHE A 114 3.56 -17.21 1.25
N ASP A 115 4.11 -16.05 1.55
CA ASP A 115 4.56 -15.70 2.89
C ASP A 115 4.08 -14.28 3.25
N VAL A 116 4.31 -13.86 4.49
CA VAL A 116 3.96 -12.53 4.96
C VAL A 116 5.18 -11.83 5.55
N TRP A 117 5.31 -10.56 5.21
CA TRP A 117 6.32 -9.69 5.78
C TRP A 117 5.91 -9.28 7.19
N GLN A 118 6.59 -9.82 8.20
CA GLN A 118 6.27 -9.60 9.61
C GLN A 118 7.40 -10.08 10.53
N PRO A 119 7.47 -9.55 11.78
CA PRO A 119 8.33 -10.11 12.83
C PRO A 119 7.80 -11.45 13.34
N GLU A 120 8.68 -12.20 14.00
CA GLU A 120 8.25 -13.23 14.93
C GLU A 120 7.49 -12.58 16.10
N GLY A 121 6.45 -13.24 16.62
CA GLY A 121 5.65 -12.68 17.72
C GLY A 121 4.74 -11.52 17.31
N ILE A 122 4.26 -11.50 16.06
CA ILE A 122 3.35 -10.47 15.51
C ILE A 122 2.12 -10.17 16.37
N ASP A 123 1.69 -11.09 17.22
CA ASP A 123 0.58 -10.94 18.16
C ASP A 123 0.89 -10.07 19.38
N GLU A 124 2.17 -9.78 19.62
CA GLU A 124 2.59 -8.90 20.69
C GLU A 124 3.02 -7.53 20.13
N ALA A 125 2.34 -6.46 20.56
CA ALA A 125 2.63 -5.11 20.07
C ALA A 125 4.07 -4.64 20.33
N LYS A 126 4.77 -5.24 21.31
CA LYS A 126 6.19 -4.99 21.57
C LYS A 126 7.12 -5.46 20.44
N CYS A 127 6.65 -6.38 19.58
CA CYS A 127 7.40 -6.88 18.43
C CYS A 127 7.16 -6.09 17.13
N TRP A 128 6.32 -5.05 17.16
CA TRP A 128 6.03 -4.24 15.97
C TRP A 128 7.06 -3.14 15.66
N PRO A 129 7.83 -2.59 16.63
CA PRO A 129 8.95 -1.71 16.29
C PRO A 129 9.92 -2.41 15.32
N LEU A 130 10.46 -1.65 14.38
CA LEU A 130 11.57 -2.11 13.53
C LEU A 130 12.86 -1.80 14.28
N ASP A 131 13.54 -2.85 14.74
CA ASP A 131 14.84 -2.74 15.41
C ASP A 131 15.96 -3.03 14.38
N SER A 132 17.01 -2.22 14.37
CA SER A 132 18.17 -2.39 13.46
C SER A 132 18.87 -3.75 13.60
N LYS A 133 18.65 -4.46 14.70
CA LYS A 133 19.17 -5.81 14.94
C LYS A 133 18.34 -6.91 14.28
N ASP A 134 17.11 -6.59 13.91
CA ASP A 134 16.18 -7.55 13.32
C ASP A 134 16.39 -7.64 11.81
N SER A 135 16.44 -8.85 11.28
CA SER A 135 16.61 -9.08 9.84
C SER A 135 15.30 -9.27 9.07
N TRP A 136 14.16 -9.42 9.77
CA TRP A 136 12.90 -9.76 9.11
C TRP A 136 12.38 -8.67 8.18
N HIS A 137 12.69 -7.39 8.47
CA HIS A 137 12.21 -6.23 7.70
C HIS A 137 13.10 -5.86 6.50
N GLY A 138 14.36 -6.34 6.46
CA GLY A 138 15.29 -6.11 5.34
C GLY A 138 15.96 -4.73 5.29
N PHE A 139 15.61 -3.80 6.19
CA PHE A 139 16.28 -2.50 6.26
C PHE A 139 17.62 -2.61 7.01
N LYS A 140 18.67 -2.00 6.46
CA LYS A 140 20.04 -2.08 7.01
C LYS A 140 20.37 -0.95 7.96
N ASP A 141 19.96 0.27 7.61
CA ASP A 141 20.38 1.51 8.29
C ASP A 141 19.12 2.25 8.80
N ILE A 142 18.52 1.72 9.86
CA ILE A 142 17.41 2.36 10.55
C ILE A 142 17.78 2.68 11.97
N ASP A 143 17.35 3.84 12.45
CA ASP A 143 17.40 4.17 13.87
C ASP A 143 16.26 3.48 14.60
N ASN A 144 16.51 3.04 15.83
CA ASN A 144 15.52 2.37 16.65
C ASN A 144 14.45 3.37 17.15
N ASP A 145 13.29 2.83 17.55
CA ASP A 145 12.21 3.50 18.27
C ASP A 145 11.31 4.49 17.50
N HIS A 146 11.47 4.66 16.20
CA HIS A 146 10.58 5.55 15.43
C HIS A 146 9.85 4.91 14.24
N MET A 147 10.21 3.69 13.85
CA MET A 147 9.52 2.93 12.82
C MET A 147 8.75 1.75 13.40
N TYR A 148 7.52 1.54 12.95
CA TYR A 148 6.64 0.49 13.45
C TYR A 148 5.91 -0.19 12.30
N LEU A 149 5.79 -1.52 12.38
CA LEU A 149 4.88 -2.25 11.54
C LEU A 149 3.44 -1.88 11.90
N ASP A 150 2.66 -1.47 10.89
CA ASP A 150 1.21 -1.38 11.02
C ASP A 150 0.59 -2.77 10.82
N PRO A 151 0.04 -3.42 11.85
CA PRO A 151 -0.42 -4.80 11.76
C PRO A 151 -1.58 -4.99 10.78
N ILE A 152 -2.40 -3.95 10.53
CA ILE A 152 -3.53 -4.02 9.60
C ILE A 152 -3.13 -3.86 8.13
N LYS A 153 -1.90 -3.42 7.86
CA LYS A 153 -1.30 -3.38 6.53
C LYS A 153 -0.54 -4.67 6.28
N VAL A 154 -1.21 -5.64 5.68
CA VAL A 154 -0.66 -6.98 5.46
C VAL A 154 0.05 -7.03 4.11
N THR A 155 1.38 -7.13 4.15
CA THR A 155 2.19 -7.38 2.96
C THR A 155 2.35 -8.88 2.77
N LEU A 156 1.73 -9.41 1.72
CA LEU A 156 1.89 -10.79 1.26
C LEU A 156 3.05 -10.84 0.28
N LEU A 157 3.91 -11.84 0.42
CA LEU A 157 5.05 -12.09 -0.46
C LEU A 157 4.73 -13.22 -1.44
N THR A 158 5.17 -13.06 -2.68
CA THR A 158 5.16 -14.09 -3.72
C THR A 158 6.60 -14.53 -4.03
N PRO A 159 6.82 -15.75 -4.54
CA PRO A 159 8.16 -16.21 -4.93
C PRO A 159 8.80 -15.35 -6.02
N GLY A 160 10.11 -15.21 -6.01
CA GLY A 160 10.88 -14.54 -7.06
C GLY A 160 11.96 -13.59 -6.56
N MET A 161 11.89 -13.14 -5.31
CA MET A 161 12.90 -12.30 -4.69
C MET A 161 13.23 -12.79 -3.29
N GLN A 162 14.51 -12.82 -2.96
CA GLN A 162 15.03 -13.18 -1.64
C GLN A 162 14.98 -11.98 -0.67
N LYS A 163 15.15 -12.25 0.62
CA LYS A 163 15.16 -11.20 1.65
C LYS A 163 16.32 -10.20 1.52
N ASP A 164 17.41 -10.61 0.90
CA ASP A 164 18.58 -9.76 0.62
C ASP A 164 18.42 -8.90 -0.64
N GLY A 165 17.27 -9.02 -1.34
CA GLY A 165 16.98 -8.31 -2.58
C GLY A 165 17.44 -9.02 -3.85
N SER A 166 18.15 -10.17 -3.73
CA SER A 166 18.54 -10.96 -4.91
C SER A 166 17.33 -11.65 -5.54
N MET A 167 17.40 -11.85 -6.86
CA MET A 167 16.36 -12.53 -7.62
C MET A 167 16.55 -14.05 -7.54
N ALA A 168 15.47 -14.79 -7.38
CA ALA A 168 15.47 -16.25 -7.51
C ALA A 168 15.46 -16.65 -8.99
N ASP A 169 15.79 -17.91 -9.30
CA ASP A 169 15.78 -18.44 -10.69
C ASP A 169 14.39 -18.49 -11.29
N THR A 170 13.39 -18.66 -10.45
CA THR A 170 11.96 -18.70 -10.84
C THR A 170 11.14 -17.81 -9.93
N GLY A 171 10.02 -17.30 -10.43
CA GLY A 171 9.17 -16.43 -9.63
C GLY A 171 7.72 -16.36 -10.09
N ILE A 172 6.88 -15.87 -9.18
CA ILE A 172 5.47 -15.57 -9.47
C ILE A 172 5.29 -14.06 -9.26
N PRO A 173 5.38 -13.26 -10.33
CA PRO A 173 5.16 -11.82 -10.23
C PRO A 173 3.82 -11.51 -9.58
N ALA A 174 3.82 -10.59 -8.61
CA ALA A 174 2.63 -10.28 -7.83
C ALA A 174 1.48 -9.71 -8.68
N SER A 175 1.79 -9.14 -9.85
CA SER A 175 0.80 -8.67 -10.82
C SER A 175 -0.14 -9.78 -11.31
N ILE A 176 0.35 -11.01 -11.47
CA ILE A 176 -0.47 -12.17 -11.87
C ILE A 176 -1.47 -12.52 -10.77
N VAL A 177 -0.99 -12.56 -9.52
CA VAL A 177 -1.84 -12.83 -8.35
C VAL A 177 -2.87 -11.72 -8.15
N SER A 178 -2.44 -10.46 -8.31
CA SER A 178 -3.34 -9.29 -8.24
C SER A 178 -4.45 -9.36 -9.28
N LYS A 179 -4.10 -9.67 -10.53
CA LYS A 179 -5.09 -9.82 -11.62
C LYS A 179 -6.06 -10.97 -11.35
N TYR A 180 -5.56 -12.10 -10.83
CA TYR A 180 -6.41 -13.22 -10.44
C TYR A 180 -7.38 -12.84 -9.32
N LEU A 181 -6.91 -12.12 -8.29
CA LEU A 181 -7.75 -11.65 -7.18
C LEU A 181 -8.83 -10.68 -7.67
N ASP A 182 -8.49 -9.79 -8.62
CA ASP A 182 -9.43 -8.86 -9.24
C ASP A 182 -10.57 -9.61 -9.97
N GLU A 183 -10.27 -10.68 -10.70
CA GLU A 183 -11.27 -11.57 -11.33
C GLU A 183 -12.23 -12.21 -10.29
N HIS A 184 -11.81 -12.27 -9.03
CA HIS A 184 -12.60 -12.80 -7.91
C HIS A 184 -13.20 -11.70 -7.03
N GLY A 185 -13.19 -10.43 -7.51
CA GLY A 185 -13.76 -9.28 -6.79
C GLY A 185 -12.97 -8.87 -5.55
N ILE A 186 -11.67 -9.20 -5.48
CA ILE A 186 -10.78 -8.83 -4.38
C ILE A 186 -9.77 -7.80 -4.88
N ILE A 187 -9.93 -6.56 -4.42
CA ILE A 187 -9.06 -5.45 -4.80
C ILE A 187 -7.85 -5.41 -3.88
N VAL A 188 -6.65 -5.39 -4.48
CA VAL A 188 -5.38 -5.24 -3.79
C VAL A 188 -5.07 -3.76 -3.63
N GLU A 189 -4.63 -3.34 -2.44
CA GLU A 189 -4.29 -1.92 -2.16
C GLU A 189 -3.08 -1.45 -2.97
N LYS A 190 -2.02 -2.27 -3.01
CA LYS A 190 -0.81 -2.02 -3.81
C LYS A 190 -0.21 -3.32 -4.29
N THR A 191 0.32 -3.31 -5.51
CA THR A 191 1.04 -4.42 -6.13
C THR A 191 2.46 -3.98 -6.45
N GLY A 192 3.45 -4.63 -5.83
CA GLY A 192 4.86 -4.51 -6.19
C GLY A 192 5.30 -5.66 -7.11
N PRO A 193 6.60 -5.80 -7.40
CA PRO A 193 7.09 -6.89 -8.24
C PRO A 193 6.76 -8.28 -7.66
N TYR A 194 7.00 -8.49 -6.36
CA TYR A 194 6.78 -9.76 -5.66
C TYR A 194 6.07 -9.59 -4.31
N ASN A 195 5.25 -8.56 -4.19
CA ASN A 195 4.47 -8.34 -2.98
C ASN A 195 3.12 -7.71 -3.28
N LEU A 196 2.15 -7.99 -2.41
CA LEU A 196 0.79 -7.47 -2.46
C LEU A 196 0.45 -6.87 -1.09
N LEU A 197 -0.03 -5.64 -1.07
CA LEU A 197 -0.49 -5.01 0.16
C LEU A 197 -2.00 -5.13 0.30
N PHE A 198 -2.46 -5.68 1.42
CA PHE A 198 -3.86 -5.73 1.81
C PHE A 198 -4.12 -4.85 3.03
N LEU A 199 -5.18 -4.06 2.98
CA LEU A 199 -5.59 -3.21 4.08
C LEU A 199 -6.76 -3.85 4.85
N PHE A 200 -6.50 -4.30 6.07
CA PHE A 200 -7.52 -4.82 6.98
C PHE A 200 -8.19 -3.69 7.76
N SER A 201 -8.92 -2.82 7.06
CA SER A 201 -9.65 -1.71 7.67
C SER A 201 -10.82 -2.18 8.55
N ILE A 202 -11.46 -1.25 9.24
CA ILE A 202 -12.66 -1.52 10.05
C ILE A 202 -13.84 -2.12 9.25
N GLY A 203 -13.84 -1.94 7.93
CA GLY A 203 -14.84 -2.50 7.02
C GLY A 203 -14.56 -3.94 6.55
N ILE A 204 -13.41 -4.52 6.92
CA ILE A 204 -13.08 -5.91 6.59
C ILE A 204 -13.61 -6.82 7.69
N ASP A 205 -14.61 -7.61 7.37
CA ASP A 205 -15.15 -8.63 8.26
C ASP A 205 -14.43 -9.99 8.13
N LYS A 206 -14.88 -10.97 8.92
CA LYS A 206 -14.33 -12.33 8.89
C LYS A 206 -14.57 -13.01 7.53
N THR A 207 -15.69 -12.75 6.88
CA THR A 207 -16.06 -13.37 5.60
C THR A 207 -15.12 -12.91 4.50
N LYS A 208 -14.85 -11.61 4.41
CA LYS A 208 -13.90 -11.04 3.44
C LYS A 208 -12.48 -11.57 3.62
N ALA A 209 -12.03 -11.68 4.88
CA ALA A 209 -10.71 -12.26 5.18
C ALA A 209 -10.62 -13.74 4.75
N LEU A 210 -11.67 -14.53 4.98
CA LEU A 210 -11.73 -15.93 4.54
C LEU A 210 -11.84 -16.04 3.01
N SER A 211 -12.55 -15.14 2.34
CA SER A 211 -12.62 -15.09 0.87
C SER A 211 -11.25 -14.85 0.26
N LEU A 212 -10.45 -13.93 0.82
CA LEU A 212 -9.08 -13.71 0.38
C LEU A 212 -8.22 -14.99 0.55
N LEU A 213 -8.27 -15.63 1.72
CA LEU A 213 -7.52 -16.85 1.97
C LEU A 213 -7.90 -17.97 1.00
N ARG A 214 -9.21 -18.13 0.75
CA ARG A 214 -9.72 -19.12 -0.21
C ARG A 214 -9.24 -18.82 -1.63
N ALA A 215 -9.29 -17.57 -2.07
CA ALA A 215 -8.82 -17.19 -3.39
C ALA A 215 -7.31 -17.46 -3.57
N LEU A 216 -6.49 -17.18 -2.56
CA LEU A 216 -5.05 -17.50 -2.58
C LEU A 216 -4.81 -19.01 -2.63
N THR A 217 -5.58 -19.81 -1.90
CA THR A 217 -5.50 -21.28 -1.93
C THR A 217 -5.88 -21.82 -3.30
N GLU A 218 -6.94 -21.31 -3.90
CA GLU A 218 -7.38 -21.74 -5.24
C GLU A 218 -6.40 -21.28 -6.33
N PHE A 219 -5.83 -20.07 -6.20
CA PHE A 219 -4.74 -19.62 -7.08
C PHE A 219 -3.58 -20.61 -7.04
N LYS A 220 -3.11 -20.95 -5.83
CA LYS A 220 -2.02 -21.92 -5.66
C LYS A 220 -2.32 -23.24 -6.36
N ARG A 221 -3.49 -23.81 -6.09
CA ARG A 221 -3.92 -25.07 -6.71
C ARG A 221 -3.93 -24.99 -8.24
N SER A 222 -4.49 -23.90 -8.79
CA SER A 222 -4.58 -23.69 -10.22
C SER A 222 -3.20 -23.47 -10.86
N TYR A 223 -2.30 -22.81 -10.15
CA TYR A 223 -0.91 -22.61 -10.54
C TYR A 223 -0.14 -23.94 -10.59
N ASP A 224 -0.28 -24.80 -9.56
CA ASP A 224 0.38 -26.11 -9.50
C ASP A 224 -0.10 -27.03 -10.63
N LEU A 225 -1.39 -26.98 -10.95
CA LEU A 225 -1.97 -27.69 -12.08
C LEU A 225 -1.58 -27.09 -13.44
N ASN A 226 -0.86 -25.98 -13.42
CA ASN A 226 -0.43 -25.22 -14.59
C ASN A 226 -1.58 -24.97 -15.58
N LEU A 227 -2.70 -24.44 -15.09
CA LEU A 227 -3.88 -24.17 -15.90
C LEU A 227 -3.59 -23.11 -16.97
N ARG A 228 -4.43 -23.08 -18.01
CA ARG A 228 -4.31 -22.09 -19.08
C ARG A 228 -4.70 -20.70 -18.58
N VAL A 229 -4.04 -19.68 -19.11
CA VAL A 229 -4.30 -18.26 -18.82
C VAL A 229 -5.77 -17.92 -19.03
N LYS A 230 -6.39 -18.40 -20.10
CA LYS A 230 -7.83 -18.17 -20.39
C LYS A 230 -8.78 -18.66 -19.30
N ASN A 231 -8.37 -19.66 -18.51
CA ASN A 231 -9.19 -20.22 -17.42
C ASN A 231 -8.97 -19.48 -16.09
N MET A 232 -7.77 -18.95 -15.87
CA MET A 232 -7.41 -18.27 -14.63
C MET A 232 -7.59 -16.76 -14.70
N LEU A 233 -7.33 -16.17 -15.87
CA LEU A 233 -7.31 -14.74 -16.13
C LEU A 233 -8.15 -14.40 -17.37
N PRO A 234 -9.45 -14.67 -17.36
CA PRO A 234 -10.30 -14.50 -18.53
C PRO A 234 -10.37 -13.07 -19.05
N SER A 235 -10.20 -12.04 -18.20
CA SER A 235 -10.16 -10.66 -18.68
C SER A 235 -8.87 -10.39 -19.47
N LEU A 236 -7.72 -10.89 -19.00
CA LEU A 236 -6.46 -10.76 -19.71
C LEU A 236 -6.50 -11.52 -21.06
N TYR A 237 -7.06 -12.72 -21.05
CA TYR A 237 -7.26 -13.48 -22.30
C TYR A 237 -8.07 -12.70 -23.34
N ARG A 238 -9.10 -11.95 -22.91
CA ARG A 238 -9.92 -11.14 -23.85
C ARG A 238 -9.19 -9.96 -24.47
N GLU A 239 -8.11 -9.48 -23.84
CA GLU A 239 -7.29 -8.39 -24.37
C GLU A 239 -6.49 -8.82 -25.59
N ASP A 240 -5.95 -10.04 -25.60
CA ASP A 240 -5.25 -10.64 -26.75
C ASP A 240 -5.47 -12.16 -26.79
N PRO A 241 -6.60 -12.63 -27.36
CA PRO A 241 -6.93 -14.05 -27.41
C PRO A 241 -5.91 -14.87 -28.20
N GLU A 242 -5.34 -14.32 -29.27
CA GLU A 242 -4.39 -15.03 -30.12
C GLU A 242 -3.09 -15.34 -29.36
N PHE A 243 -2.57 -14.35 -28.65
CA PHE A 243 -1.36 -14.48 -27.85
C PHE A 243 -1.53 -15.45 -26.67
N TYR A 244 -2.68 -15.38 -25.95
CA TYR A 244 -2.90 -16.17 -24.74
C TYR A 244 -3.57 -17.53 -24.95
N GLU A 245 -3.99 -17.92 -26.17
CA GLU A 245 -4.82 -19.14 -26.43
C GLU A 245 -4.21 -20.41 -25.85
N ASN A 246 -2.94 -20.61 -26.03
CA ASN A 246 -2.24 -21.82 -25.58
C ASN A 246 -1.34 -21.58 -24.35
N MET A 247 -1.24 -20.35 -23.90
CA MET A 247 -0.35 -19.98 -22.80
C MET A 247 -0.85 -20.54 -21.47
N ARG A 248 0.07 -21.11 -20.70
CA ARG A 248 -0.18 -21.59 -19.35
C ARG A 248 0.28 -20.58 -18.32
N ILE A 249 -0.25 -20.67 -17.10
CA ILE A 249 0.00 -19.70 -16.07
C ILE A 249 1.47 -19.66 -15.63
N GLN A 250 2.15 -20.82 -15.63
CA GLN A 250 3.58 -20.87 -15.28
C GLN A 250 4.44 -20.28 -16.41
N ASP A 251 4.06 -20.42 -17.67
CA ASP A 251 4.76 -19.80 -18.81
C ASP A 251 4.66 -18.27 -18.72
N LEU A 252 3.46 -17.75 -18.42
CA LEU A 252 3.25 -16.32 -18.18
C LEU A 252 4.09 -15.81 -17.00
N ALA A 253 4.07 -16.54 -15.89
CA ALA A 253 4.82 -16.17 -14.69
C ALA A 253 6.33 -16.12 -14.96
N GLN A 254 6.87 -17.14 -15.60
CA GLN A 254 8.29 -17.21 -15.92
C GLN A 254 8.70 -16.17 -16.98
N GLY A 255 7.86 -15.89 -17.96
CA GLY A 255 8.09 -14.86 -18.96
C GLY A 255 8.21 -13.46 -18.32
N ILE A 256 7.26 -13.08 -17.46
CA ILE A 256 7.30 -11.79 -16.74
C ILE A 256 8.49 -11.77 -15.76
N HIS A 257 8.75 -12.86 -15.03
CA HIS A 257 9.89 -12.97 -14.12
C HIS A 257 11.22 -12.74 -14.86
N ALA A 258 11.41 -13.37 -16.01
CA ALA A 258 12.60 -13.18 -16.84
C ALA A 258 12.78 -11.72 -17.29
N LEU A 259 11.70 -11.03 -17.65
CA LEU A 259 11.74 -9.60 -17.98
C LEU A 259 12.14 -8.75 -16.78
N ILE A 260 11.58 -9.03 -15.59
CA ILE A 260 11.94 -8.32 -14.35
C ILE A 260 13.43 -8.50 -14.04
N GLN A 261 13.96 -9.73 -14.19
CA GLN A 261 15.38 -10.03 -14.00
C GLN A 261 16.26 -9.33 -15.06
N HIS A 262 15.91 -9.46 -16.34
CA HIS A 262 16.68 -8.91 -17.45
C HIS A 262 16.87 -7.39 -17.31
N HIS A 263 15.82 -6.69 -16.91
CA HIS A 263 15.86 -5.24 -16.71
C HIS A 263 16.29 -4.81 -15.31
N ASN A 264 16.56 -5.74 -14.40
CA ASN A 264 16.81 -5.44 -12.98
C ASN A 264 15.78 -4.43 -12.41
N LEU A 265 14.50 -4.74 -12.64
CA LEU A 265 13.40 -3.80 -12.34
C LEU A 265 13.40 -3.27 -10.90
N PRO A 266 13.70 -4.07 -9.84
CA PRO A 266 13.75 -3.56 -8.48
C PRO A 266 14.78 -2.43 -8.30
N ASP A 267 15.98 -2.56 -8.90
CA ASP A 267 17.01 -1.52 -8.86
C ASP A 267 16.58 -0.27 -9.65
N LEU A 268 15.99 -0.45 -10.83
CA LEU A 268 15.46 0.66 -11.61
C LEU A 268 14.37 1.43 -10.84
N MET A 269 13.47 0.72 -10.16
CA MET A 269 12.44 1.34 -9.33
C MET A 269 13.05 2.12 -8.17
N TYR A 270 14.08 1.57 -7.50
CA TYR A 270 14.79 2.27 -6.44
C TYR A 270 15.46 3.54 -6.96
N ARG A 271 16.23 3.43 -8.04
CA ARG A 271 16.93 4.55 -8.68
C ARG A 271 15.97 5.64 -9.18
N ALA A 272 14.77 5.28 -9.62
CA ALA A 272 13.77 6.26 -10.05
C ALA A 272 13.37 7.22 -8.91
N PHE A 273 13.46 6.79 -7.65
CA PHE A 273 13.22 7.65 -6.49
C PHE A 273 14.45 8.45 -6.03
N GLU A 274 15.65 8.04 -6.44
CA GLU A 274 16.88 8.80 -6.14
C GLU A 274 17.10 9.95 -7.15
N VAL A 275 16.60 9.80 -8.37
CA VAL A 275 16.72 10.83 -9.39
C VAL A 275 15.59 11.84 -9.24
N LEU A 276 15.90 12.97 -8.60
CA LEU A 276 14.96 14.08 -8.53
C LEU A 276 15.08 14.91 -9.81
N PRO A 277 13.99 15.08 -10.57
CA PRO A 277 14.01 15.92 -11.75
C PRO A 277 14.28 17.38 -11.38
N THR A 278 15.11 18.07 -12.16
CA THR A 278 15.33 19.50 -11.97
C THR A 278 14.09 20.27 -12.41
N MET A 279 13.53 21.06 -11.52
CA MET A 279 12.40 21.93 -11.87
C MET A 279 12.89 23.07 -12.76
N VAL A 280 12.57 23.01 -14.06
CA VAL A 280 12.95 24.01 -15.06
C VAL A 280 12.04 25.23 -14.99
N MET A 281 10.77 25.05 -14.65
CA MET A 281 9.78 26.11 -14.45
C MET A 281 8.73 25.65 -13.44
N ASN A 282 8.02 26.58 -12.83
CA ASN A 282 6.92 26.23 -11.92
C ASN A 282 5.68 25.76 -12.72
N PRO A 283 4.75 25.02 -12.10
CA PRO A 283 3.55 24.47 -12.77
C PRO A 283 2.70 25.52 -13.45
N HIS A 284 2.58 26.74 -12.89
CA HIS A 284 1.83 27.84 -13.50
C HIS A 284 2.46 28.28 -14.83
N ALA A 285 3.78 28.41 -14.88
CA ALA A 285 4.49 28.79 -16.10
C ALA A 285 4.36 27.69 -17.18
N ALA A 286 4.40 26.41 -16.79
CA ALA A 286 4.17 25.28 -17.69
C ALA A 286 2.75 25.35 -18.28
N PHE A 287 1.74 25.51 -17.45
CA PHE A 287 0.34 25.65 -17.86
C PHE A 287 0.13 26.85 -18.81
N GLN A 288 0.79 28.00 -18.56
CA GLN A 288 0.72 29.15 -19.47
C GLN A 288 1.32 28.85 -20.83
N LYS A 289 2.34 28.01 -20.92
CA LYS A 289 2.92 27.56 -22.20
C LYS A 289 1.95 26.66 -22.95
N GLU A 290 1.30 25.74 -22.25
CA GLU A 290 0.27 24.88 -22.83
C GLU A 290 -0.89 25.70 -23.40
N LEU A 291 -1.44 26.64 -22.64
CA LEU A 291 -2.50 27.55 -23.11
C LEU A 291 -2.13 28.37 -24.37
N ARG A 292 -0.84 28.62 -24.57
CA ARG A 292 -0.31 29.35 -25.74
C ARG A 292 0.07 28.44 -26.90
N GLY A 293 -0.17 27.12 -26.80
CA GLY A 293 0.24 26.15 -27.81
C GLY A 293 1.77 26.02 -27.96
N GLN A 294 2.50 26.25 -26.86
CA GLN A 294 3.98 26.14 -26.81
C GLN A 294 4.42 24.78 -26.23
N THR A 295 3.54 23.82 -26.23
CA THR A 295 3.80 22.42 -25.87
C THR A 295 3.53 21.54 -27.08
N GLU A 296 4.13 20.38 -27.10
CA GLU A 296 3.92 19.35 -28.12
C GLU A 296 3.62 18.00 -27.43
N GLU A 297 2.78 17.21 -28.05
CA GLU A 297 2.58 15.80 -27.66
C GLU A 297 3.65 14.97 -28.36
N VAL A 298 4.34 14.14 -27.59
CA VAL A 298 5.44 13.30 -28.09
C VAL A 298 5.27 11.85 -27.63
N TYR A 299 5.77 10.92 -28.42
CA TYR A 299 5.83 9.53 -28.01
C TYR A 299 6.87 9.32 -26.90
N LEU A 300 6.71 8.25 -26.13
CA LEU A 300 7.56 7.93 -24.98
C LEU A 300 9.06 7.90 -25.33
N GLU A 301 9.39 7.36 -26.49
CA GLU A 301 10.75 7.24 -27.00
C GLU A 301 11.40 8.60 -27.28
N GLU A 302 10.59 9.62 -27.54
CA GLU A 302 11.03 10.98 -27.87
C GLU A 302 11.10 11.90 -26.65
N MET A 303 10.72 11.41 -25.47
CA MET A 303 10.68 12.22 -24.22
C MET A 303 12.07 12.52 -23.66
N ILE A 304 13.09 11.71 -23.99
CA ILE A 304 14.44 11.85 -23.44
C ILE A 304 14.99 13.24 -23.76
N GLY A 305 15.36 14.00 -22.73
CA GLY A 305 15.88 15.35 -22.85
C GLY A 305 14.83 16.45 -23.00
N LYS A 306 13.53 16.11 -23.06
CA LYS A 306 12.44 17.11 -23.08
C LYS A 306 11.98 17.45 -21.67
N VAL A 307 11.36 18.62 -21.52
CA VAL A 307 10.78 19.08 -20.25
C VAL A 307 9.33 18.65 -20.19
N ASN A 308 8.98 17.88 -19.15
CA ASN A 308 7.59 17.50 -18.89
C ASN A 308 6.77 18.75 -18.54
N ALA A 309 5.61 18.91 -19.17
CA ALA A 309 4.69 20.01 -18.94
C ALA A 309 3.63 19.73 -17.85
N ASN A 310 3.50 18.47 -17.41
CA ASN A 310 2.54 18.03 -16.38
C ASN A 310 3.17 17.98 -15.00
#